data_dd6a9ff5f2f7a179ba3e8874482491b4
#
_entry.id   dd6a9ff5f2f7a179ba3e8874482491b4
#
_cell.length_a   1.000
_cell.length_b   1.000
_cell.length_c   1.000
_cell.angle_alpha   90.00
_cell.angle_beta   90.00
_cell.angle_gamma   90.00
#
_symmetry.space_group_name_H-M   'P 1'
#
loop_
_entity.id
_entity.type
_entity.pdbx_description
1 polymer ?
#
loop_
_entity_poly.entity_id
_entity_poly.type
_entity_poly.pdbx_seq_one_letter_code
_entity_poly.pdbx_strand_id
1 'polypeptide(L)'
;MKKTAFFGLLALSVIANCAELPPLVIPEGVGVNIHFTRGHAQDLDMIAAAGFKWIRMDFAWSGIERSKGQYDWSAYDELTDNLEKRGLRALYILDYSNPLYEETVVSKNPITGQETKATASPQKPESVAAFARWAAAAAVHFRDRNVIWEIWNEPNIFFWQPKPDVRQYSTLALETTRAIREANPKSIVVGPATSEVPIKFLEGCFESGLLDVFDAISVHPYRDYRKPPETAAEDYAKLRELISRYAKTEAKQRIPILSGEWGYATHSRGVPLDTQAAFAVRQQLANLLADVPLSIWYDWKNDGPDPDEREHNFGVVTADLKAKPAYTAIKTLTTELAGHRIAKRIDVGNPNDYVLLMLGPKQSRKLAAWTTGDRHTVSVKARVGDGAEIPSVTGLGEKVTAQQISERSESESGANQPPANRKLAFGREALVIELGPMPIYVSLNNAVVLE
;
A
#
# COMPACT_ATOMS: atom_id res chain seq x y z
N MET A 1 -55.27 -37.39 10.76
CA MET A 1 -54.47 -36.30 10.15
C MET A 1 -53.27 -36.09 11.00
N LYS A 2 -52.08 -36.61 10.56
CA LYS A 2 -50.80 -36.45 11.25
C LYS A 2 -50.04 -35.29 10.57
N LYS A 3 -49.74 -34.20 11.32
CA LYS A 3 -48.93 -33.10 10.85
C LYS A 3 -47.45 -33.45 11.08
N THR A 4 -46.71 -33.62 10.00
CA THR A 4 -45.25 -33.80 10.01
C THR A 4 -44.62 -32.43 9.98
N ALA A 5 -43.90 -32.05 11.04
CA ALA A 5 -43.11 -30.81 11.07
C ALA A 5 -41.77 -31.08 10.44
N PHE A 6 -41.46 -30.33 9.38
CA PHE A 6 -40.11 -30.31 8.75
C PHE A 6 -39.23 -29.29 9.49
N PHE A 7 -38.26 -29.78 10.24
CA PHE A 7 -37.19 -28.94 10.79
C PHE A 7 -36.11 -28.78 9.71
N GLY A 8 -36.09 -27.63 9.09
CA GLY A 8 -34.97 -27.25 8.20
C GLY A 8 -33.74 -26.92 9.04
N LEU A 9 -32.70 -27.75 8.94
CA LEU A 9 -31.36 -27.44 9.46
C LEU A 9 -30.76 -26.37 8.56
N LEU A 10 -30.64 -25.12 9.04
CA LEU A 10 -29.79 -24.10 8.43
C LEU A 10 -28.32 -24.46 8.75
N ALA A 11 -27.63 -25.06 7.79
CA ALA A 11 -26.19 -25.20 7.85
C ALA A 11 -25.59 -23.80 7.67
N LEU A 12 -25.14 -23.16 8.76
CA LEU A 12 -24.20 -22.04 8.66
C LEU A 12 -22.90 -22.60 8.08
N SER A 13 -22.66 -22.35 6.80
CA SER A 13 -21.34 -22.52 6.21
C SER A 13 -20.41 -21.48 6.85
N VAL A 14 -19.56 -21.90 7.77
CA VAL A 14 -18.39 -21.14 8.18
C VAL A 14 -17.50 -21.06 6.94
N ILE A 15 -17.54 -19.93 6.25
CA ILE A 15 -16.57 -19.61 5.21
C ILE A 15 -15.25 -19.44 5.96
N ALA A 16 -14.36 -20.44 5.85
CA ALA A 16 -13.00 -20.31 6.33
C ALA A 16 -12.37 -19.11 5.60
N ASN A 17 -12.10 -18.04 6.32
CA ASN A 17 -11.39 -16.87 5.80
C ASN A 17 -9.94 -17.29 5.56
N CYS A 18 -9.61 -17.68 4.32
CA CYS A 18 -8.23 -17.79 3.89
C CYS A 18 -7.69 -16.41 3.57
N ALA A 19 -6.46 -16.12 3.95
CA ALA A 19 -5.77 -14.90 3.52
C ALA A 19 -5.69 -14.88 1.99
N GLU A 20 -6.01 -13.75 1.40
CA GLU A 20 -5.89 -13.48 -0.05
C GLU A 20 -5.22 -12.13 -0.24
N LEU A 21 -4.45 -12.01 -1.32
CA LEU A 21 -3.95 -10.70 -1.75
C LEU A 21 -5.14 -9.79 -2.12
N PRO A 22 -5.10 -8.51 -1.76
CA PRO A 22 -6.22 -7.62 -2.03
C PRO A 22 -6.42 -7.41 -3.53
N PRO A 23 -7.68 -7.21 -3.98
CA PRO A 23 -7.95 -6.79 -5.35
C PRO A 23 -7.51 -5.34 -5.57
N LEU A 24 -7.36 -4.93 -6.86
CA LEU A 24 -7.05 -3.56 -7.27
C LEU A 24 -8.26 -2.62 -7.11
N VAL A 25 -8.77 -2.52 -5.88
CA VAL A 25 -9.98 -1.77 -5.51
C VAL A 25 -9.71 -1.00 -4.22
N ILE A 26 -10.05 0.29 -4.17
CA ILE A 26 -9.95 1.11 -2.95
C ILE A 26 -11.11 0.76 -2.00
N PRO A 27 -10.85 0.57 -0.69
CA PRO A 27 -9.56 0.68 0.02
C PRO A 27 -8.85 -0.67 0.24
N GLU A 28 -9.19 -1.73 -0.48
CA GLU A 28 -8.83 -3.11 -0.14
C GLU A 28 -7.32 -3.36 0.04
N GLY A 29 -6.47 -2.59 -0.64
CA GLY A 29 -5.03 -2.66 -0.53
C GLY A 29 -4.37 -1.50 0.22
N VAL A 30 -5.14 -0.65 0.88
CA VAL A 30 -4.59 0.49 1.63
C VAL A 30 -4.13 0.03 3.01
N GLY A 31 -2.84 0.17 3.31
CA GLY A 31 -2.26 -0.28 4.56
C GLY A 31 -1.32 0.73 5.21
N VAL A 32 -0.94 0.44 6.45
CA VAL A 32 -0.03 1.27 7.26
C VAL A 32 0.86 0.41 8.15
N ASN A 33 2.12 0.82 8.32
CA ASN A 33 3.04 0.19 9.27
C ASN A 33 2.71 0.63 10.71
N ILE A 34 2.85 -0.29 11.67
CA ILE A 34 2.69 -0.03 13.10
C ILE A 34 3.87 -0.63 13.88
N HIS A 35 4.13 -0.16 15.11
CA HIS A 35 5.22 -0.61 15.98
C HIS A 35 4.74 -1.04 17.37
N PHE A 36 3.53 -1.63 17.46
CA PHE A 36 2.95 -2.05 18.72
C PHE A 36 2.12 -3.32 18.58
N THR A 37 1.95 -4.08 19.67
CA THR A 37 1.12 -5.28 19.71
C THR A 37 -0.04 -5.17 20.68
N ARG A 38 0.14 -4.55 21.85
CA ARG A 38 -0.86 -4.52 22.95
C ARG A 38 -1.24 -3.10 23.35
N GLY A 39 -2.45 -2.93 23.85
CA GLY A 39 -2.86 -1.70 24.56
C GLY A 39 -3.14 -0.49 23.66
N HIS A 40 -3.23 -0.64 22.35
CA HIS A 40 -3.37 0.43 21.37
C HIS A 40 -4.77 0.48 20.72
N ALA A 41 -5.83 0.33 21.50
CA ALA A 41 -7.20 0.29 20.97
C ALA A 41 -7.57 1.57 20.21
N GLN A 42 -7.21 2.74 20.73
CA GLN A 42 -7.47 4.04 20.08
C GLN A 42 -6.73 4.18 18.74
N ASP A 43 -5.46 3.75 18.70
CA ASP A 43 -4.68 3.72 17.45
C ASP A 43 -5.41 2.89 16.39
N LEU A 44 -5.82 1.66 16.73
CA LEU A 44 -6.52 0.75 15.82
C LEU A 44 -7.91 1.27 15.41
N ASP A 45 -8.63 1.93 16.30
CA ASP A 45 -9.92 2.57 16.00
C ASP A 45 -9.73 3.69 14.95
N MET A 46 -8.69 4.51 15.10
CA MET A 46 -8.37 5.59 14.16
C MET A 46 -7.88 5.03 12.81
N ILE A 47 -7.06 3.98 12.81
CA ILE A 47 -6.60 3.28 11.59
C ILE A 47 -7.83 2.79 10.80
N ALA A 48 -8.74 2.08 11.45
CA ALA A 48 -9.96 1.59 10.83
C ALA A 48 -10.87 2.73 10.34
N ALA A 49 -11.01 3.81 11.14
CA ALA A 49 -11.81 4.98 10.79
C ALA A 49 -11.25 5.79 9.61
N ALA A 50 -9.94 5.70 9.34
CA ALA A 50 -9.32 6.26 8.15
C ALA A 50 -9.49 5.36 6.91
N GLY A 51 -10.08 4.16 7.07
CA GLY A 51 -10.36 3.23 5.99
C GLY A 51 -9.19 2.34 5.59
N PHE A 52 -8.12 2.30 6.36
CA PHE A 52 -7.09 1.29 6.17
C PHE A 52 -7.68 -0.11 6.26
N LYS A 53 -7.09 -1.06 5.54
CA LYS A 53 -7.48 -2.49 5.55
C LYS A 53 -6.35 -3.38 6.03
N TRP A 54 -5.11 -2.90 5.98
CA TRP A 54 -3.93 -3.66 6.34
C TRP A 54 -3.08 -2.91 7.34
N ILE A 55 -2.51 -3.66 8.26
CA ILE A 55 -1.33 -3.24 9.01
C ILE A 55 -0.14 -4.09 8.61
N ARG A 56 1.06 -3.52 8.66
CA ARG A 56 2.32 -4.24 8.60
C ARG A 56 3.04 -4.10 9.93
N MET A 57 3.58 -5.21 10.46
CA MET A 57 4.17 -5.26 11.78
C MET A 57 5.21 -6.36 11.87
N ASP A 58 6.33 -6.08 12.56
CA ASP A 58 7.33 -7.08 12.91
C ASP A 58 6.68 -8.21 13.71
N PHE A 59 6.94 -9.45 13.30
CA PHE A 59 6.58 -10.66 14.01
C PHE A 59 7.86 -11.23 14.61
N ALA A 60 8.33 -10.58 15.71
CA ALA A 60 9.68 -10.69 16.22
C ALA A 60 9.99 -12.07 16.83
N TRP A 61 10.85 -12.84 16.15
CA TRP A 61 11.19 -14.20 16.56
C TRP A 61 11.71 -14.30 17.99
N SER A 62 12.67 -13.44 18.38
CA SER A 62 13.25 -13.48 19.73
C SER A 62 12.27 -13.11 20.85
N GLY A 63 11.24 -12.32 20.53
CA GLY A 63 10.18 -11.98 21.45
C GLY A 63 9.20 -13.14 21.70
N ILE A 64 9.00 -13.97 20.69
CA ILE A 64 8.07 -15.10 20.70
C ILE A 64 8.76 -16.38 21.24
N GLU A 65 9.98 -16.68 20.80
CA GLU A 65 10.74 -17.87 21.21
C GLU A 65 11.85 -17.47 22.18
N ARG A 66 11.53 -17.41 23.46
CA ARG A 66 12.48 -17.10 24.55
C ARG A 66 13.20 -18.34 25.10
N SER A 67 12.69 -19.52 24.78
CA SER A 67 13.29 -20.82 25.05
C SER A 67 13.11 -21.70 23.81
N LYS A 68 14.14 -22.46 23.43
CA LYS A 68 14.15 -23.26 22.20
C LYS A 68 12.91 -24.14 22.08
N GLY A 69 12.14 -23.96 21.01
CA GLY A 69 10.93 -24.71 20.68
C GLY A 69 9.70 -24.36 21.50
N GLN A 70 9.73 -23.29 22.32
CA GLN A 70 8.58 -22.80 23.09
C GLN A 70 8.18 -21.43 22.58
N TYR A 71 6.94 -21.31 22.09
CA TYR A 71 6.42 -20.12 21.44
C TYR A 71 5.33 -19.46 22.27
N ASP A 72 5.48 -18.17 22.57
CA ASP A 72 4.46 -17.34 23.22
C ASP A 72 3.80 -16.44 22.17
N TRP A 73 2.63 -16.85 21.67
CA TRP A 73 1.87 -16.11 20.67
C TRP A 73 0.99 -15.00 21.25
N SER A 74 0.86 -14.90 22.58
CA SER A 74 -0.17 -14.13 23.27
C SER A 74 -0.25 -12.65 22.84
N ALA A 75 0.89 -12.00 22.52
CA ALA A 75 0.91 -10.62 22.07
C ALA A 75 0.29 -10.46 20.67
N TYR A 76 0.57 -11.41 19.77
CA TYR A 76 0.08 -11.40 18.40
C TYR A 76 -1.34 -11.96 18.28
N ASP A 77 -1.75 -12.86 19.18
CA ASP A 77 -3.15 -13.28 19.32
C ASP A 77 -4.01 -12.07 19.66
N GLU A 78 -3.60 -11.29 20.70
CA GLU A 78 -4.31 -10.08 21.09
C GLU A 78 -4.38 -9.05 19.96
N LEU A 79 -3.25 -8.80 19.28
CA LEU A 79 -3.21 -7.89 18.13
C LEU A 79 -4.15 -8.37 17.03
N THR A 80 -4.02 -9.64 16.60
CA THR A 80 -4.82 -10.20 15.50
C THR A 80 -6.32 -10.16 15.82
N ASP A 81 -6.71 -10.51 17.07
CA ASP A 81 -8.09 -10.37 17.55
C ASP A 81 -8.61 -8.93 17.45
N ASN A 82 -7.78 -7.97 17.83
CA ASN A 82 -8.13 -6.56 17.78
C ASN A 82 -8.22 -6.02 16.34
N LEU A 83 -7.39 -6.52 15.43
CA LEU A 83 -7.46 -6.21 14.01
C LEU A 83 -8.74 -6.75 13.38
N GLU A 84 -9.06 -8.04 13.59
CA GLU A 84 -10.24 -8.68 13.01
C GLU A 84 -11.55 -8.04 13.49
N LYS A 85 -11.66 -7.66 14.78
CA LYS A 85 -12.80 -6.91 15.31
C LYS A 85 -13.09 -5.62 14.57
N ARG A 86 -12.07 -5.05 13.88
CA ARG A 86 -12.12 -3.78 13.13
C ARG A 86 -12.12 -3.96 11.62
N GLY A 87 -12.14 -5.21 11.14
CA GLY A 87 -12.06 -5.54 9.71
C GLY A 87 -10.69 -5.22 9.09
N LEU A 88 -9.64 -5.22 9.94
CA LEU A 88 -8.25 -5.07 9.53
C LEU A 88 -7.59 -6.43 9.34
N ARG A 89 -6.54 -6.48 8.52
CA ARG A 89 -5.73 -7.66 8.20
C ARG A 89 -4.27 -7.38 8.53
N ALA A 90 -3.47 -8.44 8.67
CA ALA A 90 -2.06 -8.31 9.00
C ALA A 90 -1.15 -8.79 7.87
N LEU A 91 -0.13 -8.01 7.55
CA LEU A 91 1.11 -8.41 6.91
C LEU A 91 2.16 -8.51 8.02
N TYR A 92 2.41 -9.71 8.51
CA TYR A 92 3.42 -9.95 9.54
C TYR A 92 4.77 -10.27 8.92
N ILE A 93 5.80 -9.55 9.39
CA ILE A 93 7.18 -9.72 8.96
C ILE A 93 7.82 -10.78 9.85
N LEU A 94 8.15 -11.93 9.31
CA LEU A 94 8.92 -12.94 10.02
C LEU A 94 10.37 -12.46 10.17
N ASP A 95 10.70 -11.89 11.32
CA ASP A 95 11.99 -11.29 11.66
C ASP A 95 12.21 -11.22 13.19
N TYR A 96 13.29 -10.77 13.67
CA TYR A 96 14.64 -10.78 13.12
C TYR A 96 15.38 -12.05 13.58
N SER A 97 16.63 -11.91 14.05
CA SER A 97 17.40 -13.05 14.60
C SER A 97 17.02 -13.38 16.03
N ASN A 98 17.38 -14.58 16.45
CA ASN A 98 17.19 -15.03 17.83
C ASN A 98 18.54 -15.43 18.44
N PRO A 99 18.96 -14.81 19.58
CA PRO A 99 20.23 -15.10 20.26
C PRO A 99 20.32 -16.53 20.84
N LEU A 100 19.21 -17.28 20.84
CA LEU A 100 19.23 -18.71 21.17
C LEU A 100 19.96 -19.56 20.11
N TYR A 101 20.10 -19.04 18.88
CA TYR A 101 20.59 -19.78 17.72
C TYR A 101 21.77 -19.13 17.02
N GLU A 102 21.92 -17.81 17.14
CA GLU A 102 22.99 -17.04 16.51
C GLU A 102 23.77 -16.21 17.52
N GLU A 103 25.02 -15.94 17.16
CA GLU A 103 25.94 -15.18 18.00
C GLU A 103 25.82 -13.67 17.82
N THR A 104 26.27 -12.95 18.81
CA THR A 104 26.43 -11.47 18.69
C THR A 104 27.59 -11.19 17.76
N VAL A 105 27.35 -10.36 16.74
CA VAL A 105 28.35 -9.84 15.80
C VAL A 105 28.49 -8.34 15.95
N VAL A 106 29.64 -7.81 15.54
CA VAL A 106 29.89 -6.38 15.44
C VAL A 106 29.67 -5.97 13.99
N SER A 107 28.69 -5.10 13.77
CA SER A 107 28.46 -4.48 12.49
C SER A 107 29.00 -3.05 12.51
N LYS A 108 29.63 -2.63 11.43
CA LYS A 108 30.18 -1.29 11.28
C LYS A 108 29.40 -0.52 10.22
N ASN A 109 28.83 0.62 10.61
CA ASN A 109 28.16 1.48 9.65
C ASN A 109 29.21 1.97 8.61
N PRO A 110 29.00 1.70 7.32
CA PRO A 110 30.00 2.03 6.29
C PRO A 110 30.19 3.54 6.07
N ILE A 111 29.25 4.36 6.51
CA ILE A 111 29.27 5.83 6.34
C ILE A 111 29.89 6.49 7.56
N THR A 112 29.39 6.15 8.77
CA THR A 112 29.80 6.81 10.01
C THR A 112 30.98 6.12 10.69
N GLY A 113 31.28 4.87 10.35
CA GLY A 113 32.26 4.04 11.02
C GLY A 113 31.82 3.56 12.41
N GLN A 114 30.62 3.90 12.86
CA GLN A 114 30.07 3.51 14.16
C GLN A 114 29.89 2.00 14.23
N GLU A 115 30.37 1.39 15.30
CA GLU A 115 30.19 -0.03 15.57
C GLU A 115 28.91 -0.25 16.42
N THR A 116 28.08 -1.19 15.98
CA THR A 116 26.89 -1.64 16.68
C THR A 116 26.97 -3.15 16.89
N LYS A 117 26.51 -3.62 18.07
CA LYS A 117 26.38 -5.05 18.34
C LYS A 117 24.97 -5.50 17.98
N ALA A 118 24.88 -6.58 17.21
CA ALA A 118 23.61 -7.17 16.80
C ALA A 118 23.74 -8.71 16.83
N THR A 119 22.60 -9.42 16.89
CA THR A 119 22.60 -10.86 16.64
C THR A 119 22.75 -11.10 15.14
N ALA A 120 23.64 -12.01 14.74
CA ALA A 120 23.81 -12.37 13.33
C ALA A 120 22.47 -12.84 12.73
N SER A 121 22.23 -12.52 11.44
CA SER A 121 21.08 -13.07 10.73
C SER A 121 21.20 -14.59 10.60
N PRO A 122 20.07 -15.34 10.50
CA PRO A 122 20.12 -16.81 10.44
C PRO A 122 20.94 -17.29 9.25
N GLN A 123 22.12 -17.82 9.49
CA GLN A 123 23.06 -18.29 8.47
C GLN A 123 23.63 -19.68 8.79
N LYS A 124 23.60 -20.11 10.06
CA LYS A 124 23.95 -21.48 10.43
C LYS A 124 22.78 -22.43 10.07
N PRO A 125 23.06 -23.68 9.62
CA PRO A 125 21.97 -24.63 9.30
C PRO A 125 20.98 -24.82 10.45
N GLU A 126 21.46 -24.82 11.71
CA GLU A 126 20.59 -24.91 12.89
C GLU A 126 19.64 -23.71 13.03
N SER A 127 20.14 -22.47 12.85
CA SER A 127 19.33 -21.26 12.99
C SER A 127 18.33 -21.11 11.84
N VAL A 128 18.73 -21.43 10.61
CA VAL A 128 17.83 -21.47 9.44
C VAL A 128 16.70 -22.48 9.68
N ALA A 129 17.03 -23.69 10.12
CA ALA A 129 16.03 -24.72 10.42
C ALA A 129 15.13 -24.33 11.61
N ALA A 130 15.66 -23.63 12.63
CA ALA A 130 14.87 -23.15 13.77
C ALA A 130 13.91 -22.02 13.34
N PHE A 131 14.36 -21.06 12.54
CA PHE A 131 13.52 -20.00 11.97
C PHE A 131 12.38 -20.58 11.13
N ALA A 132 12.70 -21.54 10.25
CA ALA A 132 11.70 -22.21 9.42
C ALA A 132 10.66 -22.98 10.26
N ARG A 133 11.07 -23.67 11.34
CA ARG A 133 10.14 -24.34 12.26
C ARG A 133 9.24 -23.35 13.00
N TRP A 134 9.79 -22.24 13.50
CA TRP A 134 9.02 -21.18 14.13
C TRP A 134 7.99 -20.58 13.17
N ALA A 135 8.41 -20.24 11.96
CA ALA A 135 7.52 -19.69 10.92
C ALA A 135 6.40 -20.68 10.53
N ALA A 136 6.72 -21.96 10.40
CA ALA A 136 5.73 -23.01 10.16
C ALA A 136 4.73 -23.14 11.31
N ALA A 137 5.21 -23.08 12.57
CA ALA A 137 4.36 -23.11 13.76
C ALA A 137 3.44 -21.88 13.80
N ALA A 138 3.93 -20.68 13.45
CA ALA A 138 3.13 -19.48 13.32
C ALA A 138 2.05 -19.64 12.24
N ALA A 139 2.40 -20.14 11.06
CA ALA A 139 1.46 -20.36 9.97
C ALA A 139 0.35 -21.39 10.31
N VAL A 140 0.63 -22.33 11.21
CA VAL A 140 -0.37 -23.27 11.76
C VAL A 140 -1.24 -22.58 12.80
N HIS A 141 -0.63 -21.80 13.71
CA HIS A 141 -1.34 -21.11 14.78
C HIS A 141 -2.35 -20.09 14.24
N PHE A 142 -1.96 -19.32 13.23
CA PHE A 142 -2.80 -18.29 12.60
C PHE A 142 -3.50 -18.74 11.31
N ARG A 143 -3.68 -20.06 11.07
CA ARG A 143 -4.15 -20.63 9.79
C ARG A 143 -5.49 -20.12 9.30
N ASP A 144 -6.39 -19.79 10.20
CA ASP A 144 -7.75 -19.35 9.89
C ASP A 144 -7.92 -17.84 10.08
N ARG A 145 -6.79 -17.13 10.14
CA ARG A 145 -6.72 -15.68 10.30
C ARG A 145 -6.28 -15.01 8.98
N ASN A 146 -6.65 -13.77 8.81
CA ASN A 146 -6.30 -12.99 7.60
C ASN A 146 -4.87 -12.44 7.69
N VAL A 147 -3.88 -13.34 7.67
CA VAL A 147 -2.45 -13.02 7.80
C VAL A 147 -1.70 -13.37 6.53
N ILE A 148 -0.87 -12.42 6.05
CA ILE A 148 0.16 -12.65 5.03
C ILE A 148 1.51 -12.67 5.74
N TRP A 149 2.38 -13.59 5.35
CA TRP A 149 3.73 -13.76 5.91
C TRP A 149 4.76 -13.15 4.99
N GLU A 150 5.48 -12.14 5.44
CA GLU A 150 6.59 -11.53 4.74
C GLU A 150 7.91 -12.05 5.32
N ILE A 151 8.82 -12.55 4.48
CA ILE A 151 10.06 -13.14 4.99
C ILE A 151 11.15 -12.10 5.04
N TRP A 152 11.51 -11.72 6.28
CA TRP A 152 12.50 -10.71 6.64
C TRP A 152 12.11 -9.29 6.27
N ASN A 153 12.86 -8.33 6.82
CA ASN A 153 12.79 -6.92 6.49
C ASN A 153 14.13 -6.46 5.90
N GLU A 154 14.12 -5.94 4.68
CA GLU A 154 15.23 -5.30 3.98
C GLU A 154 16.56 -6.07 4.03
N PRO A 155 16.60 -7.33 3.57
CA PRO A 155 17.80 -8.17 3.65
C PRO A 155 18.97 -7.69 2.79
N ASN A 156 18.75 -6.68 1.96
CA ASN A 156 19.74 -6.08 1.07
C ASN A 156 20.52 -4.93 1.71
N ILE A 157 20.19 -4.55 2.95
CA ILE A 157 20.88 -3.52 3.72
C ILE A 157 21.25 -4.03 5.13
N PHE A 158 21.58 -3.13 6.04
CA PHE A 158 22.09 -3.45 7.39
C PHE A 158 21.16 -4.25 8.29
N PHE A 159 19.90 -4.46 7.91
CA PHE A 159 19.01 -5.37 8.64
C PHE A 159 19.41 -6.84 8.47
N TRP A 160 20.24 -7.18 7.48
CA TRP A 160 20.92 -8.48 7.39
C TRP A 160 22.31 -8.37 8.00
N GLN A 161 22.55 -9.06 9.11
CA GLN A 161 23.77 -8.98 9.91
C GLN A 161 24.71 -10.15 9.68
N PRO A 162 26.05 -9.90 9.67
CA PRO A 162 26.73 -8.59 9.83
C PRO A 162 26.76 -7.75 8.55
N LYS A 163 26.39 -8.30 7.41
CA LYS A 163 26.34 -7.61 6.09
C LYS A 163 25.35 -8.35 5.18
N PRO A 164 24.71 -7.63 4.25
CA PRO A 164 23.82 -8.21 3.25
C PRO A 164 24.48 -9.36 2.49
N ASP A 165 23.76 -10.49 2.37
CA ASP A 165 24.17 -11.66 1.59
C ASP A 165 22.95 -12.32 0.94
N VAL A 166 22.85 -12.19 -0.37
CA VAL A 166 21.69 -12.69 -1.13
C VAL A 166 21.55 -14.21 -1.07
N ARG A 167 22.67 -14.95 -0.97
CA ARG A 167 22.63 -16.43 -0.91
C ARG A 167 22.15 -16.90 0.45
N GLN A 168 22.66 -16.30 1.54
CA GLN A 168 22.21 -16.62 2.90
C GLN A 168 20.71 -16.29 3.06
N TYR A 169 20.29 -15.09 2.63
CA TYR A 169 18.88 -14.73 2.64
C TYR A 169 18.03 -15.70 1.82
N SER A 170 18.45 -16.02 0.60
CA SER A 170 17.69 -16.94 -0.26
C SER A 170 17.57 -18.33 0.34
N THR A 171 18.61 -18.82 1.01
CA THR A 171 18.56 -20.09 1.74
C THR A 171 17.52 -20.05 2.86
N LEU A 172 17.54 -19.00 3.69
CA LEU A 172 16.54 -18.80 4.75
C LEU A 172 15.13 -18.76 4.17
N ALA A 173 14.93 -17.97 3.14
CA ALA A 173 13.60 -17.74 2.55
C ALA A 173 13.03 -19.00 1.88
N LEU A 174 13.85 -19.78 1.17
CA LEU A 174 13.44 -21.04 0.57
C LEU A 174 13.04 -22.08 1.62
N GLU A 175 13.88 -22.29 2.66
CA GLU A 175 13.60 -23.26 3.73
C GLU A 175 12.35 -22.83 4.53
N THR A 176 12.20 -21.54 4.81
CA THR A 176 11.05 -20.99 5.53
C THR A 176 9.77 -21.16 4.72
N THR A 177 9.78 -20.78 3.44
CA THR A 177 8.60 -20.91 2.57
C THR A 177 8.17 -22.37 2.43
N ARG A 178 9.14 -23.29 2.25
CA ARG A 178 8.86 -24.73 2.19
C ARG A 178 8.19 -25.23 3.47
N ALA A 179 8.74 -24.89 4.64
CA ALA A 179 8.21 -25.31 5.92
C ALA A 179 6.80 -24.76 6.19
N ILE A 180 6.55 -23.49 5.84
CA ILE A 180 5.21 -22.88 5.91
C ILE A 180 4.24 -23.65 5.00
N ARG A 181 4.60 -23.92 3.74
CA ARG A 181 3.74 -24.61 2.77
C ARG A 181 3.42 -26.04 3.16
N GLU A 182 4.38 -26.77 3.73
CA GLU A 182 4.17 -28.12 4.26
C GLU A 182 3.18 -28.12 5.44
N ALA A 183 3.28 -27.12 6.34
CA ALA A 183 2.47 -27.00 7.53
C ALA A 183 1.07 -26.40 7.26
N ASN A 184 0.97 -25.40 6.37
CA ASN A 184 -0.25 -24.75 5.94
C ASN A 184 -0.18 -24.37 4.46
N PRO A 185 -0.63 -25.25 3.54
CA PRO A 185 -0.55 -25.01 2.08
C PRO A 185 -1.30 -23.77 1.58
N LYS A 186 -2.22 -23.22 2.37
CA LYS A 186 -3.01 -22.02 2.01
C LYS A 186 -2.37 -20.70 2.44
N SER A 187 -1.25 -20.74 3.16
CA SER A 187 -0.56 -19.52 3.58
C SER A 187 -0.10 -18.71 2.38
N ILE A 188 -0.25 -17.40 2.45
CA ILE A 188 0.35 -16.44 1.52
C ILE A 188 1.71 -16.06 2.07
N VAL A 189 2.76 -16.26 1.26
CA VAL A 189 4.15 -15.96 1.62
C VAL A 189 4.74 -15.02 0.59
N VAL A 190 5.25 -13.88 1.06
CA VAL A 190 5.77 -12.81 0.21
C VAL A 190 7.19 -12.41 0.60
N GLY A 191 7.88 -11.74 -0.27
CA GLY A 191 9.24 -11.23 -0.09
C GLY A 191 9.83 -10.77 -1.42
N PRO A 192 11.10 -10.36 -1.44
CA PRO A 192 12.07 -10.30 -0.34
C PRO A 192 12.02 -9.03 0.53
N ALA A 193 11.03 -8.15 0.38
CA ALA A 193 10.86 -6.92 1.16
C ALA A 193 12.13 -6.05 1.16
N THR A 194 12.66 -5.78 -0.04
CA THR A 194 13.91 -5.05 -0.18
C THR A 194 13.77 -3.56 0.05
N SER A 195 14.76 -2.95 0.71
CA SER A 195 14.96 -1.51 0.68
C SER A 195 15.19 -1.06 -0.75
N GLU A 196 14.41 -0.12 -1.24
CA GLU A 196 14.32 0.30 -2.64
C GLU A 196 13.97 -0.87 -3.59
N VAL A 197 14.36 -0.76 -4.86
CA VAL A 197 14.21 -1.83 -5.87
C VAL A 197 15.59 -2.21 -6.43
N PRO A 198 16.43 -2.89 -5.63
CA PRO A 198 17.81 -3.22 -5.97
C PRO A 198 17.86 -4.38 -6.96
N ILE A 199 17.84 -4.10 -8.25
CA ILE A 199 17.75 -5.09 -9.34
C ILE A 199 18.77 -6.22 -9.20
N LYS A 200 20.03 -5.94 -8.82
CA LYS A 200 21.06 -6.99 -8.67
C LYS A 200 20.77 -7.96 -7.51
N PHE A 201 20.25 -7.45 -6.39
CA PHE A 201 19.89 -8.30 -5.26
C PHE A 201 18.66 -9.16 -5.59
N LEU A 202 17.65 -8.53 -6.21
CA LEU A 202 16.42 -9.22 -6.68
C LEU A 202 16.76 -10.30 -7.72
N GLU A 203 17.67 -10.01 -8.65
CA GLU A 203 18.18 -10.98 -9.63
C GLU A 203 18.79 -12.20 -8.94
N GLY A 204 19.69 -12.00 -7.96
CA GLY A 204 20.25 -13.10 -7.18
C GLY A 204 19.21 -13.92 -6.39
N CYS A 205 18.14 -13.27 -5.90
CA CYS A 205 17.01 -13.94 -5.30
C CYS A 205 16.27 -14.83 -6.32
N PHE A 206 16.05 -14.33 -7.53
CA PHE A 206 15.34 -15.06 -8.60
C PHE A 206 16.20 -16.21 -9.18
N GLU A 207 17.50 -16.00 -9.34
CA GLU A 207 18.48 -17.06 -9.67
C GLU A 207 18.45 -18.20 -8.64
N SER A 208 18.25 -17.86 -7.36
CA SER A 208 18.13 -18.83 -6.28
C SER A 208 16.77 -19.55 -6.24
N GLY A 209 15.78 -19.15 -7.07
CA GLY A 209 14.47 -19.78 -7.17
C GLY A 209 13.36 -19.15 -6.30
N LEU A 210 13.60 -18.00 -5.65
CA LEU A 210 12.59 -17.36 -4.81
C LEU A 210 11.34 -16.92 -5.58
N LEU A 211 11.48 -16.55 -6.86
CA LEU A 211 10.34 -16.22 -7.71
C LEU A 211 9.34 -17.38 -7.84
N ASP A 212 9.82 -18.63 -7.83
CA ASP A 212 8.96 -19.80 -7.98
C ASP A 212 8.12 -20.08 -6.72
N VAL A 213 8.60 -19.68 -5.54
CA VAL A 213 7.98 -20.04 -4.26
C VAL A 213 7.13 -18.92 -3.62
N PHE A 214 7.45 -17.65 -3.86
CA PHE A 214 6.66 -16.53 -3.35
C PHE A 214 5.33 -16.36 -4.09
N ASP A 215 4.31 -15.83 -3.39
CA ASP A 215 3.01 -15.47 -3.94
C ASP A 215 2.97 -14.02 -4.46
N ALA A 216 3.85 -13.16 -3.95
CA ALA A 216 4.07 -11.80 -4.43
C ALA A 216 5.51 -11.35 -4.15
N ILE A 217 5.98 -10.39 -4.94
CA ILE A 217 7.29 -9.75 -4.74
C ILE A 217 7.08 -8.45 -3.99
N SER A 218 7.55 -8.40 -2.74
CA SER A 218 7.50 -7.21 -1.89
C SER A 218 8.77 -6.39 -2.03
N VAL A 219 8.62 -5.08 -2.18
CA VAL A 219 9.69 -4.09 -2.21
C VAL A 219 9.27 -2.84 -1.45
N HIS A 220 10.24 -2.07 -0.94
CA HIS A 220 10.04 -0.80 -0.25
C HIS A 220 10.59 0.34 -1.13
N PRO A 221 9.79 0.91 -2.05
CA PRO A 221 10.32 1.78 -3.10
C PRO A 221 10.62 3.19 -2.60
N TYR A 222 11.34 3.32 -1.47
CA TYR A 222 11.80 4.59 -0.94
C TYR A 222 12.60 5.37 -1.97
N ARG A 223 12.47 6.68 -1.93
CA ARG A 223 13.11 7.61 -2.86
C ARG A 223 13.43 8.94 -2.21
N ASP A 224 14.23 9.75 -2.89
CA ASP A 224 14.50 11.12 -2.48
C ASP A 224 13.16 11.85 -2.23
N TYR A 225 13.07 12.59 -1.12
CA TYR A 225 11.86 13.31 -0.71
C TYR A 225 11.35 14.34 -1.74
N ARG A 226 12.22 14.77 -2.67
CA ARG A 226 11.89 15.67 -3.78
C ARG A 226 11.21 14.97 -4.95
N LYS A 227 11.31 13.65 -5.03
CA LYS A 227 10.69 12.86 -6.09
C LYS A 227 9.26 12.46 -5.68
N PRO A 228 8.27 12.77 -6.52
CA PRO A 228 6.90 12.39 -6.24
C PRO A 228 6.68 10.87 -6.34
N PRO A 229 5.64 10.33 -5.67
CA PRO A 229 5.42 8.89 -5.60
C PRO A 229 5.19 8.22 -6.96
N GLU A 230 4.69 8.92 -7.95
CA GLU A 230 4.46 8.40 -9.31
C GLU A 230 5.72 7.88 -9.98
N THR A 231 6.90 8.38 -9.57
CA THR A 231 8.20 7.92 -10.10
C THR A 231 8.52 6.48 -9.73
N ALA A 232 7.77 5.86 -8.79
CA ALA A 232 7.88 4.42 -8.48
C ALA A 232 7.50 3.52 -9.66
N ALA A 233 6.66 4.00 -10.58
CA ALA A 233 6.24 3.25 -11.75
C ALA A 233 7.42 2.80 -12.62
N GLU A 234 8.49 3.61 -12.72
CA GLU A 234 9.71 3.25 -13.45
C GLU A 234 10.46 2.07 -12.79
N ASP A 235 10.50 2.05 -11.46
CA ASP A 235 11.15 0.99 -10.71
C ASP A 235 10.32 -0.31 -10.78
N TYR A 236 9.00 -0.22 -10.71
CA TYR A 236 8.12 -1.37 -10.93
C TYR A 236 8.23 -1.91 -12.36
N ALA A 237 8.37 -1.05 -13.38
CA ALA A 237 8.58 -1.49 -14.75
C ALA A 237 9.88 -2.30 -14.89
N LYS A 238 11.00 -1.83 -14.33
CA LYS A 238 12.29 -2.57 -14.30
C LYS A 238 12.16 -3.90 -13.57
N LEU A 239 11.41 -3.92 -12.44
CA LEU A 239 11.15 -5.16 -11.71
C LEU A 239 10.28 -6.14 -12.53
N ARG A 240 9.28 -5.65 -13.28
CA ARG A 240 8.48 -6.48 -14.20
C ARG A 240 9.34 -7.08 -15.32
N GLU A 241 10.28 -6.30 -15.88
CA GLU A 241 11.24 -6.82 -16.86
C GLU A 241 12.12 -7.92 -16.26
N LEU A 242 12.60 -7.73 -15.02
CA LEU A 242 13.38 -8.74 -14.32
C LEU A 242 12.54 -10.01 -14.07
N ILE A 243 11.31 -9.87 -13.55
CA ILE A 243 10.39 -10.98 -13.35
C ILE A 243 10.18 -11.75 -14.65
N SER A 244 9.95 -11.07 -15.77
CA SER A 244 9.69 -11.72 -17.07
C SER A 244 10.87 -12.57 -17.56
N ARG A 245 12.11 -12.22 -17.21
CA ARG A 245 13.32 -12.99 -17.55
C ARG A 245 13.46 -14.29 -16.77
N TYR A 246 12.98 -14.33 -15.54
CA TYR A 246 13.16 -15.47 -14.63
C TYR A 246 11.89 -16.30 -14.43
N ALA A 247 10.73 -15.79 -14.81
CA ALA A 247 9.45 -16.48 -14.63
C ALA A 247 9.33 -17.70 -15.54
N LYS A 248 9.15 -18.87 -14.96
CA LYS A 248 9.04 -20.16 -15.66
C LYS A 248 7.62 -20.45 -16.15
N THR A 249 6.62 -19.73 -15.65
CA THR A 249 5.21 -19.92 -15.98
C THR A 249 4.53 -18.60 -16.20
N GLU A 250 3.41 -18.58 -16.95
CA GLU A 250 2.60 -17.39 -17.18
C GLU A 250 2.08 -16.82 -15.83
N ALA A 251 1.71 -17.66 -14.88
CA ALA A 251 1.31 -17.24 -13.55
C ALA A 251 2.42 -16.45 -12.84
N LYS A 252 3.67 -16.90 -12.94
CA LYS A 252 4.82 -16.21 -12.35
C LYS A 252 5.22 -14.94 -13.11
N GLN A 253 4.95 -14.83 -14.38
CA GLN A 253 5.10 -13.58 -15.14
C GLN A 253 4.15 -12.49 -14.62
N ARG A 254 2.99 -12.90 -14.13
CA ARG A 254 1.95 -12.01 -13.58
C ARG A 254 1.95 -11.95 -12.06
N ILE A 255 3.00 -12.47 -11.40
CA ILE A 255 3.10 -12.41 -9.93
C ILE A 255 2.88 -10.97 -9.44
N PRO A 256 2.04 -10.73 -8.41
CA PRO A 256 1.84 -9.38 -7.89
C PRO A 256 3.14 -8.77 -7.35
N ILE A 257 3.32 -7.47 -7.53
CA ILE A 257 4.32 -6.65 -6.81
C ILE A 257 3.57 -5.97 -5.68
N LEU A 258 4.15 -5.97 -4.48
CA LEU A 258 3.64 -5.25 -3.32
C LEU A 258 4.58 -4.09 -2.96
N SER A 259 3.98 -2.96 -2.63
CA SER A 259 4.66 -1.85 -1.98
C SER A 259 4.59 -2.08 -0.47
N GLY A 260 5.55 -2.88 0.05
CA GLY A 260 5.53 -3.40 1.42
C GLY A 260 5.75 -2.32 2.48
N GLU A 261 6.50 -1.28 2.12
CA GLU A 261 6.78 -0.16 3.02
C GLU A 261 7.33 1.04 2.24
N TRP A 262 6.83 2.22 2.44
CA TRP A 262 7.50 3.50 2.20
C TRP A 262 6.62 4.69 2.56
N GLY A 263 7.27 5.84 2.81
CA GLY A 263 6.60 7.07 3.17
C GLY A 263 7.52 8.28 3.01
N TYR A 264 7.01 9.43 3.40
CA TYR A 264 7.72 10.69 3.36
C TYR A 264 7.63 11.36 4.73
N ALA A 265 8.78 11.62 5.35
CA ALA A 265 8.86 12.25 6.66
C ALA A 265 8.74 13.77 6.58
N THR A 266 8.08 14.36 7.57
CA THR A 266 7.89 15.81 7.71
C THR A 266 8.91 16.47 8.63
N HIS A 267 10.08 15.87 8.82
CA HIS A 267 11.19 16.48 9.59
C HIS A 267 11.70 17.75 8.89
N SER A 268 12.52 18.55 9.56
CA SER A 268 12.97 19.86 9.08
C SER A 268 13.59 19.90 7.67
N ARG A 269 14.17 18.78 7.22
CA ARG A 269 14.75 18.60 5.89
C ARG A 269 13.91 17.71 4.96
N GLY A 270 12.72 17.32 5.41
CA GLY A 270 11.79 16.46 4.69
C GLY A 270 10.78 17.24 3.84
N VAL A 271 9.55 16.73 3.76
CA VAL A 271 8.47 17.37 3.03
C VAL A 271 7.55 18.19 3.95
N PRO A 272 6.93 19.28 3.47
CA PRO A 272 5.84 19.95 4.19
C PRO A 272 4.66 19.01 4.47
N LEU A 273 3.87 19.32 5.51
CA LEU A 273 2.68 18.54 5.89
C LEU A 273 1.67 18.35 4.74
N ASP A 274 1.44 19.39 3.96
CA ASP A 274 0.51 19.33 2.81
C ASP A 274 1.07 18.45 1.69
N THR A 275 2.39 18.47 1.49
CA THR A 275 3.07 17.58 0.54
C THR A 275 3.01 16.14 1.01
N GLN A 276 3.23 15.84 2.31
CA GLN A 276 3.04 14.51 2.87
C GLN A 276 1.61 14.02 2.63
N ALA A 277 0.62 14.88 2.87
CA ALA A 277 -0.79 14.54 2.66
C ALA A 277 -1.09 14.20 1.19
N ALA A 278 -0.61 15.03 0.26
CA ALA A 278 -0.76 14.77 -1.17
C ALA A 278 -0.04 13.48 -1.58
N PHE A 279 1.19 13.27 -1.11
CA PHE A 279 1.98 12.10 -1.47
C PHE A 279 1.39 10.80 -0.89
N ALA A 280 0.80 10.83 0.31
CA ALA A 280 0.18 9.66 0.90
C ALA A 280 -0.97 9.10 0.03
N VAL A 281 -1.83 9.95 -0.50
CA VAL A 281 -2.95 9.52 -1.35
C VAL A 281 -2.52 9.26 -2.80
N ARG A 282 -1.57 10.03 -3.33
CA ARG A 282 -1.01 9.82 -4.67
C ARG A 282 -0.21 8.52 -4.75
N GLN A 283 0.49 8.14 -3.68
CA GLN A 283 1.15 6.83 -3.57
C GLN A 283 0.15 5.68 -3.76
N GLN A 284 -1.01 5.73 -3.08
CA GLN A 284 -2.04 4.71 -3.23
C GLN A 284 -2.58 4.63 -4.66
N LEU A 285 -2.88 5.78 -5.26
CA LEU A 285 -3.42 5.86 -6.62
C LEU A 285 -2.37 5.47 -7.68
N ALA A 286 -1.12 5.91 -7.53
CA ALA A 286 -0.04 5.55 -8.45
C ALA A 286 0.31 4.05 -8.37
N ASN A 287 0.32 3.47 -7.18
CA ASN A 287 0.52 2.04 -6.99
C ASN A 287 -0.60 1.23 -7.67
N LEU A 288 -1.87 1.61 -7.46
CA LEU A 288 -2.99 0.95 -8.16
C LEU A 288 -2.89 1.09 -9.69
N LEU A 289 -2.44 2.24 -10.20
CA LEU A 289 -2.23 2.46 -11.63
C LEU A 289 -1.09 1.59 -12.19
N ALA A 290 -0.13 1.20 -11.34
CA ALA A 290 0.97 0.31 -11.67
C ALA A 290 0.68 -1.18 -11.38
N ASP A 291 -0.60 -1.55 -11.15
CA ASP A 291 -1.03 -2.91 -10.80
C ASP A 291 -0.37 -3.45 -9.51
N VAL A 292 -0.14 -2.59 -8.53
CA VAL A 292 0.35 -2.92 -7.19
C VAL A 292 -0.83 -2.98 -6.23
N PRO A 293 -1.29 -4.19 -5.83
CA PRO A 293 -2.56 -4.35 -5.12
C PRO A 293 -2.49 -4.00 -3.63
N LEU A 294 -1.31 -4.06 -3.01
CA LEU A 294 -1.10 -3.73 -1.60
C LEU A 294 -0.05 -2.62 -1.48
N SER A 295 -0.41 -1.55 -0.77
CA SER A 295 0.44 -0.39 -0.56
C SER A 295 0.43 0.00 0.91
N ILE A 296 1.54 -0.23 1.60
CA ILE A 296 1.73 0.09 3.01
C ILE A 296 2.43 1.44 3.12
N TRP A 297 1.79 2.38 3.81
CA TRP A 297 2.42 3.65 4.18
C TRP A 297 3.28 3.48 5.43
N TYR A 298 4.51 3.97 5.42
CA TYR A 298 5.36 4.12 6.59
C TYR A 298 5.30 5.57 7.07
N ASP A 299 4.70 5.88 8.26
CA ASP A 299 4.11 4.92 9.17
C ASP A 299 2.79 5.47 9.78
N TRP A 300 2.26 4.79 10.78
CA TRP A 300 1.03 5.20 11.45
C TRP A 300 1.22 6.47 12.26
N LYS A 301 2.20 6.47 13.15
CA LYS A 301 2.34 7.47 14.19
C LYS A 301 3.78 7.98 14.27
N ASN A 302 3.96 9.28 14.48
CA ASN A 302 5.28 9.82 14.77
C ASN A 302 5.92 9.10 15.96
N ASP A 303 7.15 8.61 15.84
CA ASP A 303 7.86 7.86 16.87
C ASP A 303 8.40 8.74 17.98
N GLY A 304 8.49 10.04 17.77
CA GLY A 304 8.98 10.97 18.78
C GLY A 304 8.71 12.43 18.44
N PRO A 305 9.12 13.35 19.34
CA PRO A 305 8.85 14.76 19.21
C PRO A 305 9.93 15.57 18.47
N ASP A 306 11.09 14.97 18.16
CA ASP A 306 12.21 15.71 17.56
C ASP A 306 11.92 16.02 16.09
N PRO A 307 11.77 17.31 15.71
CA PRO A 307 11.47 17.69 14.35
C PRO A 307 12.66 17.51 13.38
N ASP A 308 13.86 17.29 13.87
CA ASP A 308 15.05 17.08 13.06
C ASP A 308 15.35 15.60 12.84
N GLU A 309 14.81 14.72 13.66
CA GLU A 309 14.95 13.27 13.51
C GLU A 309 13.96 12.74 12.48
N ARG A 310 14.48 12.15 11.42
CA ARG A 310 13.68 11.65 10.30
C ARG A 310 12.64 10.62 10.74
N GLU A 311 13.05 9.63 11.53
CA GLU A 311 12.20 8.51 11.95
C GLU A 311 11.05 8.98 12.86
N HIS A 312 11.23 10.08 13.61
CA HIS A 312 10.17 10.69 14.42
C HIS A 312 9.02 11.33 13.62
N ASN A 313 9.13 11.45 12.29
CA ASN A 313 8.24 12.33 11.53
C ASN A 313 7.51 11.71 10.34
N PHE A 314 7.50 10.39 10.21
CA PHE A 314 6.79 9.69 9.14
C PHE A 314 5.27 9.57 9.35
N GLY A 315 4.81 9.59 10.60
CA GLY A 315 3.44 9.29 10.96
C GLY A 315 2.39 10.11 10.21
N VAL A 316 1.23 9.49 9.97
CA VAL A 316 0.01 10.19 9.50
C VAL A 316 -0.73 10.86 10.66
N VAL A 317 -0.39 10.50 11.89
CA VAL A 317 -0.79 11.18 13.13
C VAL A 317 0.47 11.55 13.94
N THR A 318 0.32 12.50 14.86
CA THR A 318 1.39 12.84 15.81
C THR A 318 1.56 11.75 16.86
N ALA A 319 2.63 11.82 17.67
CA ALA A 319 2.88 10.87 18.76
C ALA A 319 1.74 10.82 19.80
N ASP A 320 0.99 11.93 19.98
CA ASP A 320 -0.18 12.04 20.83
C ASP A 320 -1.52 11.84 20.09
N LEU A 321 -1.48 11.16 18.93
CA LEU A 321 -2.64 10.76 18.11
C LEU A 321 -3.47 11.94 17.53
N LYS A 322 -2.89 13.12 17.37
CA LYS A 322 -3.54 14.21 16.63
C LYS A 322 -3.41 13.94 15.14
N ALA A 323 -4.53 14.05 14.42
CA ALA A 323 -4.55 13.87 12.98
C ALA A 323 -3.68 14.91 12.26
N LYS A 324 -2.73 14.46 11.44
CA LYS A 324 -2.03 15.29 10.46
C LYS A 324 -2.89 15.41 9.18
N PRO A 325 -2.62 16.37 8.28
CA PRO A 325 -3.31 16.44 6.99
C PRO A 325 -3.30 15.13 6.20
N ALA A 326 -2.25 14.32 6.31
CA ALA A 326 -2.13 13.01 5.68
C ALA A 326 -3.22 12.02 6.14
N TYR A 327 -3.56 12.00 7.44
CA TYR A 327 -4.67 11.19 7.95
C TYR A 327 -6.00 11.59 7.31
N THR A 328 -6.28 12.89 7.24
CA THR A 328 -7.50 13.42 6.61
C THR A 328 -7.56 13.07 5.13
N ALA A 329 -6.44 13.21 4.42
CA ALA A 329 -6.36 12.91 3.00
C ALA A 329 -6.61 11.41 2.72
N ILE A 330 -6.02 10.51 3.49
CA ILE A 330 -6.26 9.06 3.36
C ILE A 330 -7.73 8.73 3.65
N LYS A 331 -8.30 9.27 4.73
CA LYS A 331 -9.72 9.08 5.06
C LYS A 331 -10.64 9.57 3.95
N THR A 332 -10.32 10.71 3.33
CA THR A 332 -11.08 11.23 2.19
C THR A 332 -10.97 10.31 0.98
N LEU A 333 -9.75 9.86 0.61
CA LEU A 333 -9.52 8.92 -0.46
C LEU A 333 -10.36 7.65 -0.29
N THR A 334 -10.27 7.01 0.88
CA THR A 334 -10.93 5.74 1.18
C THR A 334 -12.45 5.86 1.25
N THR A 335 -12.96 7.04 1.61
CA THR A 335 -14.39 7.35 1.63
C THR A 335 -14.91 7.63 0.22
N GLU A 336 -14.27 8.56 -0.49
CA GLU A 336 -14.73 9.00 -1.81
C GLU A 336 -14.62 7.92 -2.88
N LEU A 337 -13.59 7.09 -2.81
CA LEU A 337 -13.33 6.04 -3.79
C LEU A 337 -13.63 4.63 -3.26
N ALA A 338 -14.41 4.50 -2.18
CA ALA A 338 -14.81 3.19 -1.65
C ALA A 338 -15.39 2.29 -2.75
N GLY A 339 -14.83 1.09 -2.93
CA GLY A 339 -15.27 0.12 -3.93
C GLY A 339 -14.92 0.48 -5.38
N HIS A 340 -14.11 1.53 -5.63
CA HIS A 340 -13.71 1.92 -6.97
C HIS A 340 -12.37 1.30 -7.37
N ARG A 341 -12.27 0.98 -8.65
CA ARG A 341 -11.03 0.57 -9.33
C ARG A 341 -10.69 1.55 -10.45
N ILE A 342 -9.43 1.62 -10.82
CA ILE A 342 -9.01 2.40 -11.99
C ILE A 342 -9.46 1.68 -13.27
N ALA A 343 -10.16 2.40 -14.15
CA ALA A 343 -10.53 1.89 -15.47
C ALA A 343 -9.50 2.30 -16.53
N LYS A 344 -9.09 3.57 -16.50
CA LYS A 344 -8.06 4.12 -17.39
C LYS A 344 -7.53 5.44 -16.85
N ARG A 345 -6.32 5.82 -17.25
CA ARG A 345 -5.84 7.20 -17.22
C ARG A 345 -6.30 7.90 -18.50
N ILE A 346 -6.91 9.06 -18.35
CA ILE A 346 -7.35 9.90 -19.48
C ILE A 346 -6.17 10.80 -19.83
N ASP A 347 -5.80 10.78 -21.11
CA ASP A 347 -4.77 11.69 -21.65
C ASP A 347 -5.38 13.09 -21.83
N VAL A 348 -4.81 14.09 -21.18
CA VAL A 348 -5.16 15.50 -21.26
C VAL A 348 -4.04 16.34 -21.89
N GLY A 349 -3.06 15.69 -22.53
CA GLY A 349 -1.99 16.33 -23.30
C GLY A 349 -0.74 16.70 -22.53
N ASN A 350 -0.70 16.45 -21.20
CA ASN A 350 0.47 16.70 -20.37
C ASN A 350 0.81 15.44 -19.54
N PRO A 351 2.01 14.86 -19.65
CA PRO A 351 2.39 13.64 -18.94
C PRO A 351 2.44 13.79 -17.42
N ASN A 352 2.54 15.02 -16.91
CA ASN A 352 2.50 15.31 -15.49
C ASN A 352 1.09 15.29 -14.89
N ASP A 353 0.05 15.22 -15.75
CA ASP A 353 -1.33 15.25 -15.30
C ASP A 353 -1.91 13.84 -15.19
N TYR A 354 -2.49 13.58 -14.07
CA TYR A 354 -3.16 12.33 -13.77
C TYR A 354 -4.65 12.60 -13.66
N VAL A 355 -5.40 12.10 -14.62
CA VAL A 355 -6.87 12.10 -14.62
C VAL A 355 -7.31 10.66 -14.75
N LEU A 356 -7.67 10.04 -13.61
CA LEU A 356 -8.02 8.64 -13.55
C LEU A 356 -9.54 8.45 -13.55
N LEU A 357 -10.06 7.72 -14.54
CA LEU A 357 -11.44 7.27 -14.52
C LEU A 357 -11.57 6.09 -13.56
N MET A 358 -12.39 6.27 -12.54
CA MET A 358 -12.67 5.31 -11.49
C MET A 358 -14.06 4.70 -11.70
N LEU A 359 -14.15 3.36 -11.70
CA LEU A 359 -15.41 2.63 -11.77
C LEU A 359 -15.69 1.94 -10.44
N GLY A 360 -16.86 2.19 -9.89
CA GLY A 360 -17.28 1.72 -8.58
C GLY A 360 -18.60 0.93 -8.57
N PRO A 361 -19.13 0.65 -7.37
CA PRO A 361 -20.37 -0.06 -7.19
C PRO A 361 -21.56 0.61 -7.89
N LYS A 362 -22.54 -0.19 -8.31
CA LYS A 362 -23.76 0.28 -8.99
C LYS A 362 -23.47 1.16 -10.22
N GLN A 363 -22.37 0.87 -10.93
CA GLN A 363 -21.90 1.61 -12.10
C GLN A 363 -21.54 3.08 -11.81
N SER A 364 -21.24 3.41 -10.54
CA SER A 364 -20.76 4.74 -10.20
C SER A 364 -19.44 5.03 -10.91
N ARG A 365 -19.28 6.27 -11.35
CA ARG A 365 -18.09 6.78 -12.04
C ARG A 365 -17.58 8.01 -11.33
N LYS A 366 -16.27 8.05 -11.10
CA LYS A 366 -15.59 9.23 -10.56
C LYS A 366 -14.32 9.53 -11.37
N LEU A 367 -13.83 10.74 -11.24
CA LEU A 367 -12.45 11.06 -11.61
C LEU A 367 -11.67 11.31 -10.32
N ALA A 368 -10.44 10.79 -10.28
CA ALA A 368 -9.42 11.22 -9.34
C ALA A 368 -8.36 11.96 -10.15
N ALA A 369 -8.13 13.27 -9.86
CA ALA A 369 -7.32 14.10 -10.73
C ALA A 369 -6.33 14.96 -9.95
N TRP A 370 -5.08 15.02 -10.42
CA TRP A 370 -4.00 15.85 -9.86
C TRP A 370 -2.91 16.11 -10.91
N THR A 371 -1.95 16.97 -10.58
CA THR A 371 -0.74 17.16 -11.36
C THR A 371 0.52 17.00 -10.50
N THR A 372 1.62 16.54 -11.11
CA THR A 372 2.96 16.57 -10.51
C THR A 372 3.72 17.85 -10.84
N GLY A 373 3.15 18.70 -11.72
CA GLY A 373 3.65 20.02 -12.09
C GLY A 373 2.97 21.17 -11.36
N ASP A 374 3.05 22.34 -11.94
CA ASP A 374 2.39 23.53 -11.42
C ASP A 374 0.87 23.45 -11.55
N ARG A 375 0.16 24.15 -10.66
CA ARG A 375 -1.31 24.25 -10.68
C ARG A 375 -1.79 24.85 -11.99
N HIS A 376 -2.75 24.20 -12.65
CA HIS A 376 -3.37 24.67 -13.88
C HIS A 376 -4.72 24.00 -14.12
N THR A 377 -5.38 24.39 -15.19
CA THR A 377 -6.70 23.88 -15.55
C THR A 377 -6.59 22.96 -16.77
N VAL A 378 -7.31 21.84 -16.73
CA VAL A 378 -7.42 20.90 -17.85
C VAL A 378 -8.87 20.74 -18.28
N SER A 379 -9.06 20.40 -19.56
CA SER A 379 -10.37 20.09 -20.15
C SER A 379 -10.46 18.59 -20.45
N VAL A 380 -11.46 17.93 -19.86
CA VAL A 380 -11.79 16.53 -20.15
C VAL A 380 -13.00 16.52 -21.08
N LYS A 381 -12.87 15.88 -22.25
CA LYS A 381 -13.97 15.74 -23.21
C LYS A 381 -15.15 15.03 -22.56
N ALA A 382 -16.28 15.72 -22.47
CA ALA A 382 -17.50 15.22 -21.84
C ALA A 382 -18.73 15.93 -22.38
N ARG A 383 -19.86 15.23 -22.43
CA ARG A 383 -21.18 15.88 -22.56
C ARG A 383 -21.75 16.02 -21.17
N VAL A 384 -22.11 17.23 -20.82
CA VAL A 384 -22.72 17.55 -19.53
C VAL A 384 -24.13 18.07 -19.79
N GLY A 385 -25.14 17.50 -19.15
CA GLY A 385 -26.53 17.95 -19.28
C GLY A 385 -26.71 19.35 -18.71
N ASP A 386 -27.61 20.11 -19.30
CA ASP A 386 -27.92 21.51 -18.90
C ASP A 386 -28.28 21.55 -17.40
N GLY A 387 -27.62 22.48 -16.68
CA GLY A 387 -27.85 22.71 -15.25
C GLY A 387 -27.37 21.59 -14.32
N ALA A 388 -26.57 20.64 -14.83
CA ALA A 388 -26.04 19.56 -14.00
C ALA A 388 -25.00 20.09 -12.99
N GLU A 389 -25.27 19.87 -11.70
CA GLU A 389 -24.23 20.01 -10.67
C GLU A 389 -23.29 18.82 -10.72
N ILE A 390 -21.98 19.10 -10.71
CA ILE A 390 -20.93 18.07 -10.70
C ILE A 390 -20.23 18.13 -9.35
N PRO A 391 -20.68 17.32 -8.36
CA PRO A 391 -20.10 17.35 -7.03
C PRO A 391 -18.64 16.91 -7.06
N SER A 392 -17.79 17.68 -6.42
CA SER A 392 -16.37 17.42 -6.30
C SER A 392 -15.92 17.61 -4.86
N VAL A 393 -14.86 16.88 -4.47
CA VAL A 393 -14.29 16.93 -3.14
C VAL A 393 -12.78 17.04 -3.28
N THR A 394 -12.15 18.01 -2.61
CA THR A 394 -10.69 18.08 -2.54
C THR A 394 -10.14 16.89 -1.76
N GLY A 395 -8.87 16.56 -1.91
CA GLY A 395 -8.23 15.47 -1.15
C GLY A 395 -8.28 15.67 0.38
N LEU A 396 -8.56 16.89 0.87
CA LEU A 396 -8.76 17.17 2.29
C LEU A 396 -10.26 17.21 2.70
N GLY A 397 -11.18 16.80 1.82
CA GLY A 397 -12.59 16.66 2.15
C GLY A 397 -13.44 17.92 1.95
N GLU A 398 -12.88 18.98 1.37
CA GLU A 398 -13.63 20.20 1.08
C GLU A 398 -14.50 20.01 -0.17
N LYS A 399 -15.78 20.39 -0.07
CA LYS A 399 -16.70 20.35 -1.21
C LYS A 399 -16.44 21.52 -2.14
N VAL A 400 -16.27 21.23 -3.41
CA VAL A 400 -16.08 22.22 -4.47
C VAL A 400 -16.97 21.85 -5.66
N THR A 401 -17.28 22.80 -6.55
CA THR A 401 -18.06 22.54 -7.75
C THR A 401 -17.14 22.62 -8.96
N ALA A 402 -17.10 21.56 -9.77
CA ALA A 402 -16.39 21.56 -11.04
C ALA A 402 -17.14 22.47 -12.03
N GLN A 403 -16.41 23.36 -12.71
CA GLN A 403 -16.97 24.28 -13.69
C GLN A 403 -17.22 23.58 -15.02
N GLN A 404 -18.32 23.95 -15.66
CA GLN A 404 -18.68 23.52 -17.01
C GLN A 404 -18.31 24.62 -18.01
N ILE A 405 -17.53 24.28 -19.03
CA ILE A 405 -17.21 25.21 -20.12
C ILE A 405 -17.69 24.57 -21.43
N SER A 406 -18.50 25.34 -22.19
CA SER A 406 -18.79 25.00 -23.58
C SER A 406 -17.70 25.59 -24.49
N GLU A 407 -17.03 24.76 -25.30
CA GLU A 407 -16.14 25.24 -26.34
C GLU A 407 -16.97 26.00 -27.41
N ARG A 408 -16.65 27.26 -27.61
CA ARG A 408 -17.17 28.03 -28.77
C ARG A 408 -16.57 27.47 -30.05
N SER A 409 -17.43 27.11 -30.99
CA SER A 409 -16.98 26.97 -32.39
C SER A 409 -16.40 28.32 -32.84
N GLU A 410 -15.14 28.35 -33.26
CA GLU A 410 -14.50 29.46 -33.94
C GLU A 410 -15.12 29.61 -35.35
N SER A 411 -16.32 30.13 -35.42
CA SER A 411 -16.86 30.66 -36.64
C SER A 411 -17.81 31.80 -36.31
N GLU A 412 -17.20 32.96 -36.09
CA GLU A 412 -17.70 34.24 -36.52
C GLU A 412 -16.79 35.35 -35.98
N SER A 413 -15.90 35.80 -36.87
CA SER A 413 -15.19 37.08 -36.76
C SER A 413 -16.19 38.21 -36.82
N GLY A 414 -16.35 38.98 -35.74
CA GLY A 414 -17.21 40.14 -35.72
C GLY A 414 -17.14 40.89 -34.39
N ALA A 415 -16.48 42.02 -34.46
CA ALA A 415 -16.18 43.06 -33.51
C ALA A 415 -17.16 43.33 -32.34
N ASN A 416 -16.56 43.70 -31.20
CA ASN A 416 -17.03 44.62 -30.14
C ASN A 416 -18.50 44.58 -29.70
N GLN A 417 -18.80 43.72 -28.68
CA GLN A 417 -19.82 44.07 -27.68
C GLN A 417 -19.52 43.40 -26.32
N PRO A 418 -19.85 44.01 -25.17
CA PRO A 418 -19.58 43.48 -23.85
C PRO A 418 -20.43 42.23 -23.55
N PRO A 419 -20.01 41.33 -22.66
CA PRO A 419 -20.63 40.00 -22.46
C PRO A 419 -21.84 40.09 -21.52
N ALA A 420 -22.99 40.49 -22.03
CA ALA A 420 -24.28 40.24 -21.40
C ALA A 420 -25.26 39.72 -22.46
N ASN A 421 -25.82 38.53 -22.21
CA ASN A 421 -26.84 37.85 -23.02
C ASN A 421 -26.40 37.24 -24.37
N ARG A 422 -25.57 36.17 -24.34
CA ARG A 422 -25.48 35.27 -25.48
C ARG A 422 -26.09 33.92 -25.11
N LYS A 423 -27.15 33.51 -25.82
CA LYS A 423 -27.66 32.14 -25.86
C LYS A 423 -26.58 31.28 -26.48
N LEU A 424 -26.12 30.26 -25.71
CA LEU A 424 -25.11 29.30 -26.15
C LEU A 424 -25.66 28.40 -27.27
N ALA A 425 -24.99 28.36 -28.43
CA ALA A 425 -25.19 27.31 -29.42
C ALA A 425 -24.46 26.03 -28.93
N PHE A 426 -25.07 24.87 -29.10
CA PHE A 426 -24.54 23.56 -28.69
C PHE A 426 -23.24 23.25 -29.40
N GLY A 427 -22.11 23.43 -28.74
CA GLY A 427 -20.78 22.93 -29.10
C GLY A 427 -20.40 21.82 -28.16
N ARG A 428 -19.33 21.07 -28.48
CA ARG A 428 -18.78 20.01 -27.64
C ARG A 428 -18.49 20.57 -26.25
N GLU A 429 -19.17 20.04 -25.25
CA GLU A 429 -18.99 20.45 -23.86
C GLU A 429 -17.76 19.74 -23.27
N ALA A 430 -17.00 20.43 -22.46
CA ALA A 430 -15.87 19.88 -21.73
C ALA A 430 -16.05 20.07 -20.23
N LEU A 431 -15.67 19.08 -19.45
CA LEU A 431 -15.52 19.20 -18.00
C LEU A 431 -14.16 19.82 -17.69
N VAL A 432 -14.17 21.00 -17.10
CA VAL A 432 -12.98 21.74 -16.71
C VAL A 432 -12.64 21.45 -15.26
N ILE A 433 -11.41 21.04 -15.00
CA ILE A 433 -10.90 20.66 -13.69
C ILE A 433 -9.62 21.44 -13.41
N GLU A 434 -9.55 22.11 -12.26
CA GLU A 434 -8.31 22.70 -11.77
C GLU A 434 -7.48 21.58 -11.10
N LEU A 435 -6.28 21.35 -11.62
CA LEU A 435 -5.33 20.40 -11.09
C LEU A 435 -4.32 21.09 -10.17
N GLY A 436 -4.01 20.45 -9.08
CA GLY A 436 -2.94 20.81 -8.15
C GLY A 436 -2.22 19.55 -7.63
N PRO A 437 -1.28 19.68 -6.70
CA PRO A 437 -0.56 18.54 -6.15
C PRO A 437 -1.45 17.62 -5.30
N MET A 438 -2.52 18.14 -4.69
CA MET A 438 -3.51 17.37 -3.94
C MET A 438 -4.60 16.88 -4.91
N PRO A 439 -4.92 15.58 -4.94
CA PRO A 439 -6.00 15.06 -5.78
C PRO A 439 -7.36 15.71 -5.50
N ILE A 440 -8.16 15.86 -6.54
CA ILE A 440 -9.58 16.18 -6.47
C ILE A 440 -10.39 14.98 -6.93
N TYR A 441 -11.52 14.72 -6.27
CA TYR A 441 -12.43 13.62 -6.60
C TYR A 441 -13.72 14.21 -7.17
N VAL A 442 -13.99 13.91 -8.44
CA VAL A 442 -15.13 14.44 -9.20
C VAL A 442 -16.14 13.33 -9.43
N SER A 443 -17.38 13.50 -8.96
CA SER A 443 -18.44 12.52 -9.15
C SER A 443 -19.14 12.72 -10.50
N LEU A 444 -19.05 11.70 -11.37
CA LEU A 444 -19.70 11.72 -12.69
C LEU A 444 -21.09 11.11 -12.57
N ASN A 445 -22.11 11.94 -12.45
CA ASN A 445 -23.51 11.50 -12.46
C ASN A 445 -23.97 11.12 -13.88
N ASN A 446 -25.23 10.70 -14.03
CA ASN A 446 -25.79 10.29 -15.34
C ASN A 446 -25.85 11.42 -16.37
N ALA A 447 -25.71 12.69 -15.94
CA ALA A 447 -25.68 13.84 -16.82
C ALA A 447 -24.28 14.07 -17.48
N VAL A 448 -23.25 13.30 -17.06
CA VAL A 448 -21.89 13.41 -17.61
C VAL A 448 -21.53 12.16 -18.39
N VAL A 449 -21.33 12.31 -19.69
CA VAL A 449 -20.86 11.25 -20.60
C VAL A 449 -19.47 11.64 -21.08
N LEU A 450 -18.41 10.88 -20.68
CA LEU A 450 -17.05 11.06 -21.21
C LEU A 450 -16.98 10.53 -22.62
N GLU A 451 -16.28 11.25 -23.50
CA GLU A 451 -15.99 10.85 -24.89
C GLU A 451 -14.67 10.10 -25.04
#